data_bb8dd9917bb8b682f04ec79c9635e33d
#
_entry.id   bb8dd9917bb8b682f04ec79c9635e33d
#
_cell.length_a   1.000
_cell.length_b   1.000
_cell.length_c   1.000
_cell.angle_alpha   90.00
_cell.angle_beta   90.00
_cell.angle_gamma   90.00
#
_symmetry.space_group_name_H-M   'P 1'
#
loop_
_entity.id
_entity.type
_entity.pdbx_description
1 polymer ?
#
loop_
_entity_poly.entity_id
_entity_poly.type
_entity_poly.pdbx_seq_one_letter_code
_entity_poly.pdbx_strand_id
1 'polypeptide(L)'
;MGIEELIAVAKRRGLSAISVTDHDTTAAATRAVVIGRRQELTVIHGVEFSTFDTQRGRKAHILCYLCDTPDRLEGMCRRTNDSRKKAAMAMVRKVMRYYPITPDLIVKCATGSTNIYKQHIMHALMDAGYADSIYGELYDKLFAPGQGSALVEAEYPDTREIMDLIHSAGGIAVLAHPGVYDSYDLMQELVESGLDGVEVWHPSHSETETAELLAFTRLHGLLST
;
A
#
# COMPACT_ATOMS: atom_id res chain seq x y z
N MET A 1 13.45 -0.89 -7.47
CA MET A 1 13.43 -1.78 -8.66
C MET A 1 12.51 -1.16 -9.70
N GLY A 2 12.96 -1.04 -10.95
CA GLY A 2 12.13 -0.55 -12.06
C GLY A 2 11.19 -1.64 -12.61
N ILE A 3 10.15 -1.24 -13.36
CA ILE A 3 9.16 -2.18 -13.92
C ILE A 3 9.82 -3.20 -14.85
N GLU A 4 10.74 -2.78 -15.71
CA GLU A 4 11.48 -3.66 -16.62
C GLU A 4 12.28 -4.72 -15.86
N GLU A 5 12.92 -4.32 -14.77
CA GLU A 5 13.69 -5.22 -13.91
C GLU A 5 12.76 -6.19 -13.17
N LEU A 6 11.61 -5.72 -12.66
CA LEU A 6 10.60 -6.56 -12.02
C LEU A 6 10.12 -7.68 -12.95
N ILE A 7 9.76 -7.34 -14.18
CA ILE A 7 9.31 -8.30 -15.18
C ILE A 7 10.43 -9.30 -15.54
N ALA A 8 11.67 -8.82 -15.69
CA ALA A 8 12.82 -9.69 -15.95
C ALA A 8 13.08 -10.66 -14.78
N VAL A 9 12.93 -10.21 -13.53
CA VAL A 9 13.06 -11.07 -12.34
C VAL A 9 11.96 -12.11 -12.31
N ALA A 10 10.70 -11.71 -12.56
CA ALA A 10 9.55 -12.63 -12.58
C ALA A 10 9.76 -13.77 -13.60
N LYS A 11 10.19 -13.42 -14.81
CA LYS A 11 10.52 -14.41 -15.85
C LYS A 11 11.65 -15.35 -15.43
N ARG A 12 12.76 -14.81 -14.89
CA ARG A 12 13.88 -15.66 -14.41
C ARG A 12 13.45 -16.63 -13.31
N ARG A 13 12.43 -16.25 -12.51
CA ARG A 13 11.85 -17.13 -11.48
C ARG A 13 10.81 -18.11 -12.02
N GLY A 14 10.54 -18.10 -13.33
CA GLY A 14 9.59 -19.02 -13.97
C GLY A 14 8.12 -18.70 -13.69
N LEU A 15 7.80 -17.47 -13.28
CA LEU A 15 6.42 -17.05 -13.07
C LEU A 15 5.72 -16.91 -14.44
N SER A 16 4.50 -17.42 -14.54
CA SER A 16 3.65 -17.29 -15.73
C SER A 16 2.84 -16.02 -15.76
N ALA A 17 2.55 -15.47 -14.58
CA ALA A 17 1.82 -14.22 -14.41
C ALA A 17 2.26 -13.48 -13.14
N ILE A 18 2.11 -12.15 -13.15
CA ILE A 18 2.26 -11.28 -11.98
C ILE A 18 1.17 -10.23 -11.98
N SER A 19 0.90 -9.63 -10.82
CA SER A 19 0.18 -8.36 -10.75
C SER A 19 1.08 -7.27 -10.18
N VAL A 20 0.90 -6.03 -10.64
CA VAL A 20 1.55 -4.84 -10.09
C VAL A 20 0.47 -4.02 -9.41
N THR A 21 0.61 -3.87 -8.09
CA THR A 21 -0.41 -3.30 -7.20
C THR A 21 0.18 -2.19 -6.34
N ASP A 22 0.82 -1.20 -6.97
CA ASP A 22 1.37 -0.06 -6.25
C ASP A 22 0.27 0.68 -5.48
N HIS A 23 0.63 1.21 -4.32
CA HIS A 23 -0.30 1.94 -3.46
C HIS A 23 -0.90 3.17 -4.12
N ASP A 24 -2.22 3.21 -4.18
CA ASP A 24 -3.04 4.36 -4.58
C ASP A 24 -2.65 4.94 -5.95
N THR A 25 -2.23 4.08 -6.89
CA THR A 25 -1.90 4.48 -8.27
C THR A 25 -2.03 3.31 -9.25
N THR A 26 -2.56 3.58 -10.43
CA THR A 26 -2.69 2.62 -11.53
C THR A 26 -1.56 2.75 -12.57
N ALA A 27 -0.75 3.81 -12.47
CA ALA A 27 0.21 4.18 -13.52
C ALA A 27 1.27 3.11 -13.79
N ALA A 28 1.84 2.51 -12.73
CA ALA A 28 2.85 1.46 -12.87
C ALA A 28 2.26 0.17 -13.45
N ALA A 29 1.06 -0.22 -13.02
CA ALA A 29 0.36 -1.39 -13.52
C ALA A 29 0.07 -1.27 -15.03
N THR A 30 -0.40 -0.12 -15.49
CA THR A 30 -0.64 0.15 -16.91
C THR A 30 0.65 -0.01 -17.75
N ARG A 31 1.76 0.56 -17.26
CA ARG A 31 3.06 0.41 -17.92
C ARG A 31 3.55 -1.04 -17.89
N ALA A 32 3.38 -1.73 -16.77
CA ALA A 32 3.79 -3.11 -16.60
C ALA A 32 3.06 -4.07 -17.57
N VAL A 33 1.76 -3.86 -17.81
CA VAL A 33 0.98 -4.63 -18.79
C VAL A 33 1.59 -4.50 -20.20
N VAL A 34 1.96 -3.28 -20.61
CA VAL A 34 2.56 -3.05 -21.94
C VAL A 34 3.92 -3.73 -22.05
N ILE A 35 4.77 -3.64 -21.03
CA ILE A 35 6.11 -4.25 -21.04
C ILE A 35 6.00 -5.77 -20.94
N GLY A 36 5.10 -6.29 -20.09
CA GLY A 36 4.85 -7.72 -19.93
C GLY A 36 4.47 -8.37 -21.25
N ARG A 37 3.53 -7.77 -22.01
CA ARG A 37 3.16 -8.27 -23.36
C ARG A 37 4.35 -8.38 -24.30
N ARG A 38 5.28 -7.42 -24.26
CA ARG A 38 6.50 -7.46 -25.12
C ARG A 38 7.48 -8.53 -24.68
N GLN A 39 7.43 -8.93 -23.44
CA GLN A 39 8.32 -9.93 -22.84
C GLN A 39 7.63 -11.28 -22.61
N GLU A 40 6.43 -11.50 -23.15
CA GLU A 40 5.67 -12.75 -23.02
C GLU A 40 5.44 -13.17 -21.55
N LEU A 41 5.17 -12.19 -20.68
CA LEU A 41 4.74 -12.40 -19.31
C LEU A 41 3.34 -11.80 -19.16
N THR A 42 2.40 -12.59 -18.65
CA THR A 42 1.08 -12.06 -18.30
C THR A 42 1.20 -11.10 -17.11
N VAL A 43 0.74 -9.87 -17.29
CA VAL A 43 0.66 -8.89 -16.20
C VAL A 43 -0.80 -8.54 -15.97
N ILE A 44 -1.29 -8.84 -14.78
CA ILE A 44 -2.63 -8.48 -14.32
C ILE A 44 -2.57 -7.04 -13.81
N HIS A 45 -3.43 -6.19 -14.35
CA HIS A 45 -3.57 -4.82 -13.87
C HIS A 45 -4.19 -4.81 -12.48
N GLY A 46 -3.56 -4.09 -11.54
CA GLY A 46 -4.04 -3.96 -10.18
C GLY A 46 -3.65 -2.63 -9.53
N VAL A 47 -4.19 -2.40 -8.35
CA VAL A 47 -3.84 -1.30 -7.44
C VAL A 47 -4.13 -1.73 -6.01
N GLU A 48 -3.29 -1.34 -5.07
CA GLU A 48 -3.55 -1.52 -3.64
C GLU A 48 -4.05 -0.20 -3.04
N PHE A 49 -5.31 -0.18 -2.61
CA PHE A 49 -5.89 0.97 -1.94
C PHE A 49 -5.56 0.95 -0.45
N SER A 50 -5.04 2.06 0.04
CA SER A 50 -4.94 2.32 1.48
C SER A 50 -6.29 2.80 1.98
N THR A 51 -6.85 2.09 2.95
CA THR A 51 -8.18 2.34 3.51
C THR A 51 -8.13 2.42 5.03
N PHE A 52 -9.25 2.83 5.61
CA PHE A 52 -9.42 2.90 7.05
C PHE A 52 -10.76 2.27 7.43
N ASP A 53 -10.73 1.27 8.32
CA ASP A 53 -11.94 0.75 8.93
C ASP A 53 -12.41 1.74 10.00
N THR A 54 -13.38 2.57 9.64
CA THR A 54 -13.87 3.67 10.49
C THR A 54 -14.61 3.15 11.72
N GLN A 55 -15.16 1.94 11.66
CA GLN A 55 -15.89 1.35 12.80
C GLN A 55 -14.93 0.87 13.89
N ARG A 56 -13.76 0.32 13.49
CA ARG A 56 -12.76 -0.24 14.42
C ARG A 56 -11.57 0.68 14.66
N GLY A 57 -11.48 1.81 13.91
CA GLY A 57 -10.44 2.82 14.08
C GLY A 57 -9.05 2.35 13.65
N ARG A 58 -8.94 1.47 12.64
CA ARG A 58 -7.67 0.91 12.17
C ARG A 58 -7.53 0.90 10.65
N LYS A 59 -6.30 0.79 10.18
CA LYS A 59 -6.00 0.68 8.75
C LYS A 59 -6.41 -0.70 8.22
N ALA A 60 -6.77 -0.73 6.96
CA ALA A 60 -6.88 -1.93 6.15
C ALA A 60 -6.43 -1.59 4.73
N HIS A 61 -6.10 -2.58 3.92
CA HIS A 61 -5.81 -2.35 2.52
C HIS A 61 -6.71 -3.25 1.66
N ILE A 62 -7.14 -2.74 0.52
CA ILE A 62 -7.93 -3.48 -0.46
C ILE A 62 -7.20 -3.48 -1.79
N LEU A 63 -6.90 -4.66 -2.30
CA LEU A 63 -6.39 -4.87 -3.64
C LEU A 63 -7.56 -4.85 -4.63
N CYS A 64 -7.36 -4.15 -5.74
CA CYS A 64 -8.23 -4.22 -6.90
C CYS A 64 -7.51 -4.94 -8.02
N TYR A 65 -8.14 -5.95 -8.61
CA TYR A 65 -7.63 -6.63 -9.79
C TYR A 65 -8.63 -6.57 -10.94
N LEU A 66 -8.13 -6.68 -12.17
CA LEU A 66 -8.91 -6.85 -13.41
C LEU A 66 -10.02 -5.82 -13.61
N CYS A 67 -9.80 -4.58 -13.20
CA CYS A 67 -10.76 -3.51 -13.33
C CYS A 67 -11.05 -3.18 -14.82
N ASP A 68 -12.33 -3.21 -15.22
CA ASP A 68 -12.76 -2.91 -16.61
C ASP A 68 -12.61 -1.42 -16.94
N THR A 69 -12.84 -0.55 -15.97
CA THR A 69 -12.82 0.90 -16.12
C THR A 69 -11.88 1.57 -15.10
N PRO A 70 -10.53 1.42 -15.26
CA PRO A 70 -9.56 1.91 -14.28
C PRO A 70 -9.61 3.43 -14.08
N ASP A 71 -10.06 4.20 -15.07
CA ASP A 71 -10.23 5.66 -14.95
C ASP A 71 -11.17 6.06 -13.80
N ARG A 72 -12.12 5.19 -13.43
CA ARG A 72 -13.02 5.43 -12.29
C ARG A 72 -12.28 5.43 -10.94
N LEU A 73 -11.16 4.73 -10.87
CA LEU A 73 -10.33 4.62 -9.66
C LEU A 73 -9.42 5.85 -9.46
N GLU A 74 -9.09 6.57 -10.55
CA GLU A 74 -8.09 7.64 -10.51
C GLU A 74 -8.45 8.79 -9.56
N GLY A 75 -9.74 9.14 -9.46
CA GLY A 75 -10.21 10.19 -8.57
C GLY A 75 -9.87 9.88 -7.10
N MET A 76 -10.08 8.64 -6.69
CA MET A 76 -9.78 8.15 -5.35
C MET A 76 -8.28 8.05 -5.12
N CYS A 77 -7.53 7.48 -6.06
CA CYS A 77 -6.07 7.42 -6.01
C CYS A 77 -5.46 8.82 -5.80
N ARG A 78 -5.95 9.81 -6.53
CA ARG A 78 -5.52 11.21 -6.41
C ARG A 78 -5.85 11.80 -5.05
N ARG A 79 -7.08 11.59 -4.55
CA ARG A 79 -7.53 12.06 -3.22
C ARG A 79 -6.63 11.50 -2.11
N THR A 80 -6.34 10.21 -2.13
CA THR A 80 -5.47 9.55 -1.14
C THR A 80 -4.04 10.07 -1.23
N ASN A 81 -3.49 10.19 -2.45
CA ASN A 81 -2.14 10.73 -2.64
C ASN A 81 -2.01 12.19 -2.19
N ASP A 82 -3.01 13.02 -2.41
CA ASP A 82 -3.01 14.41 -1.94
C ASP A 82 -3.08 14.50 -0.42
N SER A 83 -3.86 13.61 0.23
CA SER A 83 -3.86 13.48 1.69
C SER A 83 -2.48 13.09 2.21
N ARG A 84 -1.82 12.08 1.61
CA ARG A 84 -0.44 11.68 1.96
C ARG A 84 0.56 12.81 1.80
N LYS A 85 0.49 13.58 0.70
CA LYS A 85 1.36 14.73 0.48
C LYS A 85 1.18 15.80 1.55
N LYS A 86 -0.08 16.12 1.91
CA LYS A 86 -0.38 17.07 2.97
C LYS A 86 0.19 16.62 4.32
N ALA A 87 -0.02 15.35 4.69
CA ALA A 87 0.51 14.78 5.91
C ALA A 87 2.05 14.78 5.93
N ALA A 88 2.69 14.37 4.83
CA ALA A 88 4.14 14.37 4.67
C ALA A 88 4.73 15.77 4.85
N MET A 89 4.18 16.78 4.18
CA MET A 89 4.62 18.16 4.32
C MET A 89 4.42 18.73 5.73
N ALA A 90 3.38 18.29 6.42
CA ALA A 90 3.18 18.65 7.82
C ALA A 90 4.22 17.99 8.74
N MET A 91 4.55 16.71 8.52
CA MET A 91 5.62 16.00 9.23
C MET A 91 6.99 16.67 8.99
N VAL A 92 7.33 16.99 7.75
CA VAL A 92 8.57 17.70 7.39
C VAL A 92 8.66 19.02 8.16
N ARG A 93 7.60 19.83 8.16
CA ARG A 93 7.58 21.10 8.91
C ARG A 93 7.75 20.92 10.41
N LYS A 94 7.17 19.87 10.99
CA LYS A 94 7.35 19.56 12.43
C LYS A 94 8.79 19.18 12.74
N VAL A 95 9.41 18.30 11.92
CA VAL A 95 10.80 17.86 12.10
C VAL A 95 11.77 19.04 11.98
N MET A 96 11.60 19.90 10.98
CA MET A 96 12.45 21.06 10.76
C MET A 96 12.42 22.11 11.89
N ARG A 97 11.44 22.05 12.80
CA ARG A 97 11.45 22.92 14.00
C ARG A 97 12.54 22.55 15.00
N TYR A 98 12.94 21.30 15.02
CA TYR A 98 13.87 20.75 16.02
C TYR A 98 15.20 20.32 15.42
N TYR A 99 15.22 20.03 14.11
CA TYR A 99 16.38 19.53 13.39
C TYR A 99 16.66 20.42 12.19
N PRO A 100 17.83 21.09 12.11
CA PRO A 100 18.17 22.00 11.02
C PRO A 100 18.54 21.24 9.73
N ILE A 101 17.55 20.58 9.15
CA ILE A 101 17.61 19.97 7.82
C ILE A 101 16.78 20.81 6.83
N THR A 102 17.14 20.75 5.55
CA THR A 102 16.45 21.50 4.51
C THR A 102 15.41 20.64 3.78
N PRO A 103 14.33 21.24 3.24
CA PRO A 103 13.41 20.51 2.38
C PRO A 103 14.10 19.84 1.20
N ASP A 104 15.10 20.47 0.60
CA ASP A 104 15.85 19.95 -0.55
C ASP A 104 16.58 18.64 -0.21
N LEU A 105 17.13 18.54 0.99
CA LEU A 105 17.76 17.30 1.46
C LEU A 105 16.74 16.15 1.52
N ILE A 106 15.54 16.42 2.05
CA ILE A 106 14.47 15.42 2.14
C ILE A 106 13.98 15.03 0.74
N VAL A 107 13.80 16.00 -0.15
CA VAL A 107 13.39 15.73 -1.56
C VAL A 107 14.44 14.90 -2.28
N LYS A 108 15.74 15.16 -2.05
CA LYS A 108 16.83 14.34 -2.58
C LYS A 108 16.72 12.89 -2.12
N CYS A 109 16.45 12.66 -0.84
CA CYS A 109 16.24 11.32 -0.29
C CYS A 109 14.98 10.63 -0.83
N ALA A 110 13.98 11.39 -1.31
CA ALA A 110 12.75 10.88 -1.91
C ALA A 110 12.82 10.72 -3.44
N THR A 111 13.99 10.90 -4.06
CA THR A 111 14.16 10.79 -5.51
C THR A 111 13.70 9.42 -6.02
N GLY A 112 12.81 9.41 -7.02
CA GLY A 112 12.23 8.18 -7.58
C GLY A 112 10.96 7.70 -6.85
N SER A 113 10.54 8.37 -5.78
CA SER A 113 9.28 8.09 -5.09
C SER A 113 8.20 9.11 -5.47
N THR A 114 6.94 8.66 -5.52
CA THR A 114 5.78 9.54 -5.78
C THR A 114 5.40 10.41 -4.58
N ASN A 115 5.81 9.99 -3.38
CA ASN A 115 5.52 10.67 -2.12
C ASN A 115 6.75 10.71 -1.21
N ILE A 116 6.75 11.67 -0.26
CA ILE A 116 7.69 11.66 0.86
C ILE A 116 7.13 10.76 1.96
N TYR A 117 7.92 9.76 2.37
CA TYR A 117 7.60 8.86 3.47
C TYR A 117 8.48 9.16 4.69
N LYS A 118 8.09 8.63 5.87
CA LYS A 118 8.85 8.77 7.13
C LYS A 118 10.32 8.36 6.95
N GLN A 119 10.56 7.29 6.17
CA GLN A 119 11.90 6.79 5.86
C GLN A 119 12.76 7.83 5.14
N HIS A 120 12.20 8.61 4.19
CA HIS A 120 12.93 9.66 3.49
C HIS A 120 13.34 10.80 4.43
N ILE A 121 12.46 11.13 5.40
CA ILE A 121 12.78 12.13 6.45
C ILE A 121 13.89 11.60 7.34
N MET A 122 13.84 10.31 7.71
CA MET A 122 14.90 9.68 8.51
C MET A 122 16.23 9.60 7.75
N HIS A 123 16.22 9.29 6.45
CA HIS A 123 17.44 9.35 5.63
C HIS A 123 18.07 10.74 5.63
N ALA A 124 17.25 11.79 5.49
CA ALA A 124 17.75 13.17 5.56
C ALA A 124 18.33 13.51 6.95
N LEU A 125 17.74 12.98 8.02
CA LEU A 125 18.26 13.13 9.39
C LEU A 125 19.56 12.36 9.57
N MET A 126 19.70 11.17 8.99
CA MET A 126 20.95 10.38 8.99
C MET A 126 22.04 11.10 8.21
N ASP A 127 21.76 11.58 7.00
CA ASP A 127 22.72 12.36 6.19
C ASP A 127 23.19 13.63 6.91
N ALA A 128 22.35 14.19 7.78
CA ALA A 128 22.68 15.34 8.60
C ALA A 128 23.32 14.98 9.97
N GLY A 129 23.53 13.69 10.27
CA GLY A 129 24.20 13.20 11.49
C GLY A 129 23.32 13.19 12.74
N TYR A 130 21.99 13.21 12.61
CA TYR A 130 21.06 13.16 13.75
C TYR A 130 20.60 11.75 14.13
N ALA A 131 20.82 10.76 13.28
CA ALA A 131 20.49 9.36 13.52
C ALA A 131 21.46 8.43 12.80
N ASP A 132 21.67 7.24 13.34
CA ASP A 132 22.56 6.21 12.77
C ASP A 132 21.78 5.17 11.97
N SER A 133 20.45 5.13 12.11
CA SER A 133 19.57 4.16 11.44
C SER A 133 18.19 4.76 11.16
N ILE A 134 17.47 4.16 10.18
CA ILE A 134 16.09 4.55 9.87
C ILE A 134 15.16 4.23 11.03
N TYR A 135 15.27 3.01 11.58
CA TYR A 135 14.44 2.52 12.68
C TYR A 135 15.28 2.48 13.96
N GLY A 136 14.88 3.28 14.95
CA GLY A 136 15.58 3.42 16.23
C GLY A 136 14.91 4.50 17.07
N GLU A 137 15.57 4.90 18.18
CA GLU A 137 15.01 5.83 19.16
C GLU A 137 14.47 7.13 18.55
N LEU A 138 15.19 7.70 17.56
CA LEU A 138 14.74 8.93 16.92
C LEU A 138 13.50 8.70 16.06
N TYR A 139 13.41 7.58 15.35
CA TYR A 139 12.21 7.22 14.59
C TYR A 139 11.00 7.10 15.52
N ASP A 140 11.15 6.39 16.65
CA ASP A 140 10.07 6.20 17.62
C ASP A 140 9.64 7.53 18.24
N LYS A 141 10.60 8.37 18.62
CA LYS A 141 10.32 9.71 19.16
C LYS A 141 9.54 10.59 18.18
N LEU A 142 9.83 10.50 16.88
CA LEU A 142 9.21 11.35 15.87
C LEU A 142 7.92 10.75 15.29
N PHE A 143 7.85 9.42 15.11
CA PHE A 143 6.85 8.79 14.26
C PHE A 143 6.15 7.57 14.86
N ALA A 144 6.38 7.23 16.14
CA ALA A 144 5.64 6.14 16.79
C ALA A 144 4.13 6.38 16.72
N PRO A 145 3.32 5.35 16.41
CA PRO A 145 1.87 5.49 16.33
C PRO A 145 1.28 6.09 17.60
N GLY A 146 0.46 7.12 17.47
CA GLY A 146 -0.24 7.79 18.57
C GLY A 146 0.64 8.66 19.51
N GLN A 147 1.97 8.57 19.42
CA GLN A 147 2.89 9.23 20.36
C GLN A 147 3.98 10.07 19.67
N GLY A 148 4.29 9.81 18.42
CA GLY A 148 5.37 10.48 17.69
C GLY A 148 5.16 11.99 17.57
N SER A 149 6.13 12.78 18.02
CA SER A 149 6.03 14.26 18.11
C SER A 149 5.85 14.93 16.75
N ALA A 150 6.33 14.32 15.68
CA ALA A 150 6.20 14.81 14.32
C ALA A 150 5.12 14.07 13.51
N LEU A 151 4.56 12.99 14.04
CA LEU A 151 3.57 12.20 13.33
C LEU A 151 2.36 13.04 12.90
N VAL A 152 1.98 12.89 11.64
CA VAL A 152 0.72 13.36 11.07
C VAL A 152 0.19 12.22 10.21
N GLU A 153 -0.98 11.71 10.56
CA GLU A 153 -1.63 10.65 9.79
C GLU A 153 -2.28 11.25 8.54
N ALA A 154 -2.20 10.52 7.44
CA ALA A 154 -2.98 10.82 6.25
C ALA A 154 -4.43 10.35 6.47
N GLU A 155 -5.38 11.03 5.86
CA GLU A 155 -6.76 10.60 5.83
C GLU A 155 -6.93 9.58 4.70
N TYR A 156 -7.55 8.44 5.02
CA TYR A 156 -7.84 7.37 4.07
C TYR A 156 -9.35 7.19 3.93
N PRO A 157 -9.83 6.75 2.75
CA PRO A 157 -11.24 6.41 2.56
C PRO A 157 -11.65 5.22 3.42
N ASP A 158 -12.95 5.10 3.70
CA ASP A 158 -13.50 3.91 4.37
C ASP A 158 -13.32 2.67 3.49
N THR A 159 -13.07 1.53 4.12
CA THR A 159 -12.81 0.26 3.43
C THR A 159 -13.99 -0.14 2.54
N ARG A 160 -15.22 0.08 2.98
CA ARG A 160 -16.45 -0.25 2.22
C ARG A 160 -16.64 0.68 1.02
N GLU A 161 -16.35 1.99 1.19
CA GLU A 161 -16.36 2.96 0.08
C GLU A 161 -15.44 2.50 -1.06
N ILE A 162 -14.28 1.93 -0.72
CA ILE A 162 -13.33 1.41 -1.72
C ILE A 162 -13.86 0.12 -2.37
N MET A 163 -14.44 -0.79 -1.63
CA MET A 163 -15.05 -2.00 -2.22
C MET A 163 -16.15 -1.63 -3.24
N ASP A 164 -17.07 -0.74 -2.86
CA ASP A 164 -18.13 -0.26 -3.76
C ASP A 164 -17.55 0.39 -5.02
N LEU A 165 -16.49 1.19 -4.85
CA LEU A 165 -15.79 1.82 -5.98
C LEU A 165 -15.19 0.76 -6.91
N ILE A 166 -14.50 -0.24 -6.39
CA ILE A 166 -13.87 -1.33 -7.15
C ILE A 166 -14.95 -2.09 -7.95
N HIS A 167 -16.03 -2.51 -7.30
CA HIS A 167 -17.13 -3.22 -7.96
C HIS A 167 -17.81 -2.34 -9.02
N SER A 168 -18.03 -1.04 -8.76
CA SER A 168 -18.59 -0.11 -9.73
C SER A 168 -17.71 0.05 -10.96
N ALA A 169 -16.40 -0.21 -10.83
CA ALA A 169 -15.43 -0.16 -11.92
C ALA A 169 -15.24 -1.52 -12.62
N GLY A 170 -16.00 -2.55 -12.23
CA GLY A 170 -15.91 -3.91 -12.76
C GLY A 170 -14.68 -4.67 -12.28
N GLY A 171 -14.09 -4.27 -11.15
CA GLY A 171 -12.90 -4.90 -10.56
C GLY A 171 -13.26 -5.96 -9.53
N ILE A 172 -12.25 -6.74 -9.15
CA ILE A 172 -12.26 -7.76 -8.10
C ILE A 172 -11.63 -7.15 -6.84
N ALA A 173 -12.37 -7.16 -5.72
CA ALA A 173 -11.91 -6.61 -4.44
C ALA A 173 -11.34 -7.72 -3.54
N VAL A 174 -10.08 -7.58 -3.13
CA VAL A 174 -9.39 -8.56 -2.29
C VAL A 174 -8.84 -7.86 -1.05
N LEU A 175 -9.13 -8.38 0.15
CA LEU A 175 -8.53 -7.88 1.39
C LEU A 175 -7.05 -8.23 1.42
N ALA A 176 -6.19 -7.21 1.48
CA ALA A 176 -4.74 -7.38 1.52
C ALA A 176 -4.28 -7.76 2.93
N HIS A 177 -3.28 -8.66 3.01
CA HIS A 177 -2.49 -9.01 4.20
C HIS A 177 -3.19 -8.77 5.55
N PRO A 178 -4.32 -9.43 5.86
CA PRO A 178 -5.12 -9.16 7.06
C PRO A 178 -4.33 -9.26 8.37
N GLY A 179 -3.27 -10.05 8.43
CA GLY A 179 -2.40 -10.16 9.60
C GLY A 179 -1.60 -8.89 9.91
N VAL A 180 -1.32 -8.03 8.91
CA VAL A 180 -0.53 -6.80 9.13
C VAL A 180 -1.28 -5.77 9.99
N TYR A 181 -2.59 -5.68 9.83
CA TYR A 181 -3.44 -4.70 10.53
C TYR A 181 -4.45 -5.35 11.46
N ASP A 182 -4.30 -6.66 11.74
CA ASP A 182 -5.24 -7.44 12.56
C ASP A 182 -6.69 -7.30 12.06
N SER A 183 -6.88 -7.50 10.75
CA SER A 183 -8.17 -7.26 10.07
C SER A 183 -9.06 -8.51 10.01
N TYR A 184 -8.81 -9.52 10.83
CA TYR A 184 -9.54 -10.80 10.81
C TYR A 184 -11.03 -10.65 11.12
N ASP A 185 -11.40 -9.82 12.10
CA ASP A 185 -12.79 -9.52 12.44
C ASP A 185 -13.52 -8.65 11.40
N LEU A 186 -12.75 -7.92 10.56
CA LEU A 186 -13.29 -7.19 9.43
C LEU A 186 -13.64 -8.13 8.26
N MET A 187 -12.92 -9.24 8.09
CA MET A 187 -13.12 -10.15 6.93
C MET A 187 -14.56 -10.64 6.82
N GLN A 188 -15.16 -11.11 7.92
CA GLN A 188 -16.53 -11.63 7.91
C GLN A 188 -17.54 -10.59 7.42
N GLU A 189 -17.40 -9.36 7.89
CA GLU A 189 -18.27 -8.25 7.50
C GLU A 189 -18.08 -7.86 6.02
N LEU A 190 -16.82 -7.87 5.53
CA LEU A 190 -16.54 -7.60 4.13
C LEU A 190 -17.09 -8.68 3.21
N VAL A 191 -17.10 -9.96 3.64
CA VAL A 191 -17.76 -11.04 2.89
C VAL A 191 -19.25 -10.74 2.71
N GLU A 192 -19.95 -10.32 3.76
CA GLU A 192 -21.36 -9.92 3.70
C GLU A 192 -21.58 -8.71 2.78
N SER A 193 -20.55 -7.88 2.60
CA SER A 193 -20.53 -6.72 1.72
C SER A 193 -20.02 -7.04 0.30
N GLY A 194 -19.76 -8.30 -0.02
CA GLY A 194 -19.38 -8.76 -1.36
C GLY A 194 -17.88 -8.83 -1.63
N LEU A 195 -17.04 -9.02 -0.60
CA LEU A 195 -15.60 -9.27 -0.80
C LEU A 195 -15.37 -10.48 -1.72
N ASP A 196 -14.49 -10.34 -2.72
CA ASP A 196 -14.22 -11.39 -3.71
C ASP A 196 -13.06 -12.30 -3.30
N GLY A 197 -12.13 -11.84 -2.46
CA GLY A 197 -10.96 -12.62 -2.09
C GLY A 197 -10.19 -12.08 -0.89
N VAL A 198 -9.20 -12.85 -0.45
CA VAL A 198 -8.26 -12.51 0.62
C VAL A 198 -6.84 -12.85 0.20
N GLU A 199 -5.89 -12.00 0.51
CA GLU A 199 -4.46 -12.30 0.37
C GLU A 199 -4.04 -13.25 1.48
N VAL A 200 -3.84 -14.50 1.10
CA VAL A 200 -3.51 -15.61 2.00
C VAL A 200 -2.00 -15.73 2.19
N TRP A 201 -1.25 -15.61 1.10
CA TRP A 201 0.21 -15.78 1.12
C TRP A 201 0.91 -14.44 1.12
N HIS A 202 1.33 -14.01 2.31
CA HIS A 202 2.09 -12.77 2.49
C HIS A 202 3.31 -13.01 3.39
N PRO A 203 4.46 -12.35 3.17
CA PRO A 203 5.67 -12.57 3.96
C PRO A 203 5.53 -12.31 5.47
N SER A 204 4.53 -11.53 5.88
CA SER A 204 4.24 -11.27 7.31
C SER A 204 3.29 -12.30 7.93
N HIS A 205 2.67 -13.19 7.14
CA HIS A 205 1.81 -14.22 7.68
C HIS A 205 2.64 -15.42 8.12
N SER A 206 2.37 -15.93 9.31
CA SER A 206 2.85 -17.22 9.78
C SER A 206 2.19 -18.38 9.03
N GLU A 207 2.74 -19.58 9.15
CA GLU A 207 2.11 -20.79 8.59
C GLU A 207 0.71 -21.03 9.14
N THR A 208 0.49 -20.74 10.42
CA THR A 208 -0.82 -20.88 11.08
C THR A 208 -1.83 -19.90 10.49
N GLU A 209 -1.47 -18.62 10.40
CA GLU A 209 -2.33 -17.59 9.79
C GLU A 209 -2.65 -17.91 8.32
N THR A 210 -1.65 -18.36 7.56
CA THR A 210 -1.85 -18.79 6.17
C THR A 210 -2.86 -19.94 6.08
N ALA A 211 -2.77 -20.94 6.98
CA ALA A 211 -3.70 -22.07 7.00
C ALA A 211 -5.13 -21.64 7.40
N GLU A 212 -5.27 -20.75 8.37
CA GLU A 212 -6.55 -20.18 8.80
C GLU A 212 -7.21 -19.36 7.70
N LEU A 213 -6.45 -18.48 7.05
CA LEU A 213 -6.93 -17.66 5.93
C LEU A 213 -7.35 -18.53 4.74
N LEU A 214 -6.59 -19.58 4.44
CA LEU A 214 -6.96 -20.53 3.38
C LEU A 214 -8.24 -21.30 3.72
N ALA A 215 -8.43 -21.69 4.99
CA ALA A 215 -9.66 -22.34 5.43
C ALA A 215 -10.85 -21.37 5.31
N PHE A 216 -10.67 -20.12 5.71
CA PHE A 216 -11.68 -19.07 5.61
C PHE A 216 -12.10 -18.81 4.15
N THR A 217 -11.14 -18.64 3.23
CA THR A 217 -11.46 -18.41 1.82
C THR A 217 -12.21 -19.58 1.19
N ARG A 218 -11.84 -20.82 1.52
CA ARG A 218 -12.56 -22.03 1.07
C ARG A 218 -13.98 -22.11 1.62
N LEU A 219 -14.17 -21.78 2.89
CA LEU A 219 -15.48 -21.81 3.54
C LEU A 219 -16.46 -20.83 2.88
N HIS A 220 -15.97 -19.67 2.50
CA HIS A 220 -16.79 -18.59 1.93
C HIS A 220 -16.77 -18.53 0.39
N GLY A 221 -16.06 -19.45 -0.30
CA GLY A 221 -15.96 -19.48 -1.75
C GLY A 221 -15.20 -18.29 -2.35
N LEU A 222 -14.24 -17.73 -1.59
CA LEU A 222 -13.46 -16.56 -1.97
C LEU A 222 -12.19 -16.96 -2.74
N LEU A 223 -11.67 -16.00 -3.50
CA LEU A 223 -10.33 -16.11 -4.10
C LEU A 223 -9.26 -16.08 -3.00
N SER A 224 -8.20 -16.86 -3.20
CA SER A 224 -6.98 -16.85 -2.38
C SER A 224 -5.81 -16.34 -3.24
N THR A 225 -5.15 -15.27 -2.82
CA THR A 225 -4.00 -14.69 -3.53
C THR A 225 -2.74 -14.70 -2.67
#